data_eda31a54a1cf94b629b61a1de85453ee
#
_entry.id   eda31a54a1cf94b629b61a1de85453ee
#
_cell.length_a   1.000
_cell.length_b   1.000
_cell.length_c   1.000
_cell.angle_alpha   90.00
_cell.angle_beta   90.00
_cell.angle_gamma   90.00
#
_symmetry.space_group_name_H-M   'P 1'
#
loop_
_entity.id
_entity.type
_entity.pdbx_description
1 polymer ?
#
loop_
_entity_poly.entity_id
_entity_poly.type
_entity_poly.pdbx_seq_one_letter_code
_entity_poly.pdbx_strand_id
1 'polypeptide(L)'
;AISGKPELFRLKHFDVAIIDEATQILEPQLLGILCARGEDGKDAIDKFVLIGDHKQLPAVVQQNTEQSAIYDESLLSIGLTNLKDSLFERLYRNCTATVHRSYDMLCRQGRMHPEVALFANRAFYGGRLIPVGLPHQIESSDTICRLAFYPSVPEKAGASAKINYSEARIVADLAARIY
;
A
#
# COMPACT_ATOMS: atom_id res chain seq x y z
N ALA A 1 -12.66 3.51 11.53
CA ALA A 1 -13.96 4.12 11.87
C ALA A 1 -15.11 3.10 11.83
N ILE A 2 -15.26 2.28 10.77
CA ILE A 2 -16.35 1.28 10.66
C ILE A 2 -16.15 0.10 11.61
N SER A 3 -14.93 -0.35 11.83
CA SER A 3 -14.60 -1.46 12.74
C SER A 3 -15.02 -1.23 14.19
N GLY A 4 -15.20 0.02 14.60
CA GLY A 4 -15.71 0.38 15.93
C GLY A 4 -17.23 0.56 16.02
N LYS A 5 -17.98 0.16 14.98
CA LYS A 5 -19.43 0.30 14.92
C LYS A 5 -20.11 -1.02 14.56
N PRO A 6 -20.06 -2.02 15.43
CA PRO A 6 -20.61 -3.35 15.15
C PRO A 6 -22.13 -3.33 14.88
N GLU A 7 -22.85 -2.32 15.38
CA GLU A 7 -24.27 -2.14 15.12
C GLU A 7 -24.62 -2.00 13.63
N LEU A 8 -23.71 -1.50 12.80
CA LEU A 8 -23.93 -1.39 11.36
C LEU A 8 -24.09 -2.76 10.69
N PHE A 9 -23.38 -3.77 11.18
CA PHE A 9 -23.42 -5.12 10.65
C PHE A 9 -24.66 -5.91 11.11
N ARG A 10 -25.41 -5.41 12.09
CA ARG A 10 -26.70 -5.99 12.49
C ARG A 10 -27.83 -5.56 11.57
N LEU A 11 -27.68 -4.41 10.88
CA LEU A 11 -28.73 -3.87 10.02
C LEU A 11 -28.87 -4.61 8.69
N LYS A 12 -27.78 -5.23 8.21
CA LYS A 12 -27.76 -5.85 6.88
C LYS A 12 -26.66 -6.91 6.79
N HIS A 13 -26.99 -8.02 6.15
CA HIS A 13 -26.02 -9.00 5.67
C HIS A 13 -25.41 -8.56 4.35
N PHE A 14 -24.12 -8.85 4.12
CA PHE A 14 -23.37 -8.49 2.93
C PHE A 14 -22.77 -9.76 2.29
N ASP A 15 -23.00 -9.93 0.99
CA ASP A 15 -22.42 -11.06 0.24
C ASP A 15 -20.90 -10.88 0.06
N VAL A 16 -20.44 -9.64 -0.11
CA VAL A 16 -19.03 -9.32 -0.33
C VAL A 16 -18.65 -7.98 0.33
N ALA A 17 -17.53 -7.97 1.03
CA ALA A 17 -16.85 -6.74 1.44
C ALA A 17 -15.57 -6.56 0.61
N ILE A 18 -15.42 -5.41 0.00
CA ILE A 18 -14.21 -5.01 -0.74
C ILE A 18 -13.46 -3.99 0.11
N ILE A 19 -12.20 -4.30 0.45
CA ILE A 19 -11.35 -3.46 1.28
C ILE A 19 -10.19 -2.99 0.42
N ASP A 20 -10.22 -1.72 0.05
CA ASP A 20 -9.16 -1.07 -0.71
C ASP A 20 -8.05 -0.55 0.22
N GLU A 21 -6.82 -0.41 -0.32
CA GLU A 21 -5.62 -0.06 0.44
C GLU A 21 -5.38 -0.95 1.68
N ALA A 22 -5.72 -2.23 1.56
CA ALA A 22 -5.68 -3.18 2.69
C ALA A 22 -4.26 -3.38 3.26
N THR A 23 -3.22 -3.06 2.51
CA THR A 23 -1.82 -3.06 2.98
C THR A 23 -1.50 -1.94 3.97
N GLN A 24 -2.31 -0.88 3.98
CA GLN A 24 -2.15 0.26 4.90
C GLN A 24 -2.99 0.11 6.18
N ILE A 25 -3.68 -1.02 6.35
CA ILE A 25 -4.52 -1.30 7.50
C ILE A 25 -3.90 -2.44 8.29
N LEU A 26 -3.61 -2.21 9.57
CA LEU A 26 -3.08 -3.24 10.45
C LEU A 26 -4.13 -4.34 10.68
N GLU A 27 -3.69 -5.58 10.78
CA GLU A 27 -4.58 -6.73 10.94
C GLU A 27 -5.60 -6.57 12.08
N PRO A 28 -5.24 -6.13 13.30
CA PRO A 28 -6.22 -5.92 14.38
C PRO A 28 -7.32 -4.93 14.04
N GLN A 29 -7.06 -3.96 13.17
CA GLN A 29 -8.07 -2.98 12.76
C GLN A 29 -9.12 -3.57 11.80
N LEU A 30 -8.76 -4.62 11.06
CA LEU A 30 -9.67 -5.33 10.17
C LEU A 30 -10.53 -6.37 10.89
N LEU A 31 -10.05 -6.95 12.01
CA LEU A 31 -10.75 -8.02 12.71
C LEU A 31 -12.19 -7.64 13.11
N GLY A 32 -12.42 -6.38 13.50
CA GLY A 32 -13.76 -5.90 13.83
C GLY A 32 -14.74 -5.92 12.66
N ILE A 33 -14.25 -5.93 11.42
CA ILE A 33 -15.06 -6.06 10.20
C ILE A 33 -15.15 -7.53 9.80
N LEU A 34 -14.03 -8.23 9.77
CA LEU A 34 -13.96 -9.62 9.32
C LEU A 34 -14.72 -10.59 10.22
N CYS A 35 -14.77 -10.30 11.53
CA CYS A 35 -15.48 -11.11 12.52
C CYS A 35 -16.86 -10.54 12.87
N ALA A 36 -17.40 -9.62 12.08
CA ALA A 36 -18.69 -9.02 12.33
C ALA A 36 -19.81 -10.07 12.29
N ARG A 37 -20.77 -9.94 13.21
CA ARG A 37 -21.92 -10.83 13.33
C ARG A 37 -23.21 -10.07 13.10
N GLY A 38 -24.14 -10.70 12.39
CA GLY A 38 -25.53 -10.24 12.25
C GLY A 38 -26.33 -10.42 13.54
N GLU A 39 -27.61 -9.99 13.55
CA GLU A 39 -28.50 -10.19 14.68
C GLU A 39 -28.77 -11.67 14.99
N ASP A 40 -28.71 -12.52 13.97
CA ASP A 40 -28.88 -13.97 14.09
C ASP A 40 -27.61 -14.69 14.59
N GLY A 41 -26.55 -13.96 14.90
CA GLY A 41 -25.26 -14.48 15.35
C GLY A 41 -24.41 -15.15 14.28
N LYS A 42 -24.87 -15.17 13.02
CA LYS A 42 -24.07 -15.64 11.88
C LYS A 42 -23.11 -14.58 11.38
N ASP A 43 -22.20 -14.98 10.50
CA ASP A 43 -21.30 -14.03 9.84
C ASP A 43 -22.10 -12.96 9.09
N ALA A 44 -21.76 -11.71 9.30
CA ALA A 44 -22.43 -10.59 8.64
C ALA A 44 -21.94 -10.39 7.21
N ILE A 45 -20.82 -11.01 6.84
CA ILE A 45 -20.17 -10.88 5.53
C ILE A 45 -19.71 -12.26 5.08
N ASP A 46 -20.10 -12.69 3.88
CA ASP A 46 -19.77 -14.01 3.36
C ASP A 46 -18.37 -14.11 2.77
N LYS A 47 -17.92 -13.04 2.07
CA LYS A 47 -16.66 -13.03 1.34
C LYS A 47 -15.94 -11.70 1.47
N PHE A 48 -14.61 -11.76 1.39
CA PHE A 48 -13.76 -10.58 1.39
C PHE A 48 -12.90 -10.53 0.13
N VAL A 49 -12.74 -9.31 -0.41
CA VAL A 49 -11.77 -8.98 -1.43
C VAL A 49 -10.85 -7.91 -0.85
N LEU A 50 -9.59 -8.24 -0.67
CA LEU A 50 -8.58 -7.30 -0.22
C LEU A 50 -7.82 -6.77 -1.43
N ILE A 51 -7.80 -5.45 -1.60
CA ILE A 51 -7.05 -4.77 -2.65
C ILE A 51 -5.93 -4.00 -1.97
N GLY A 52 -4.70 -4.09 -2.50
CA GLY A 52 -3.56 -3.41 -1.91
C GLY A 52 -2.28 -3.71 -2.66
N ASP A 53 -1.21 -3.06 -2.24
CA ASP A 53 0.12 -3.22 -2.83
C ASP A 53 1.18 -3.27 -1.73
N HIS A 54 1.67 -4.47 -1.44
CA HIS A 54 2.70 -4.70 -0.41
C HIS A 54 4.11 -4.23 -0.83
N LYS A 55 4.26 -3.68 -2.03
CA LYS A 55 5.50 -3.03 -2.49
C LYS A 55 5.48 -1.51 -2.27
N GLN A 56 4.34 -0.96 -1.90
CA GLN A 56 4.22 0.43 -1.49
C GLN A 56 4.43 0.59 0.01
N LEU A 57 4.34 1.83 0.50
CA LEU A 57 4.54 2.14 1.92
C LEU A 57 3.52 1.41 2.80
N PRO A 58 3.97 0.71 3.84
CA PRO A 58 3.08 0.03 4.78
C PRO A 58 2.37 1.03 5.71
N ALA A 59 1.48 0.52 6.54
CA ALA A 59 0.90 1.28 7.65
C ALA A 59 1.98 1.85 8.57
N VAL A 60 1.78 3.08 9.05
CA VAL A 60 2.69 3.70 10.02
C VAL A 60 2.48 3.07 11.39
N VAL A 61 3.51 2.45 11.93
CA VAL A 61 3.52 1.80 13.25
C VAL A 61 4.57 2.44 14.13
N GLN A 62 4.19 2.84 15.33
CA GLN A 62 5.10 3.48 16.29
C GLN A 62 5.92 2.45 17.11
N GLN A 63 5.39 1.23 17.31
CA GLN A 63 6.07 0.16 18.00
C GLN A 63 7.31 -0.30 17.24
N ASN A 64 8.36 -0.64 17.95
CA ASN A 64 9.52 -1.29 17.36
C ASN A 64 9.22 -2.78 17.05
N THR A 65 10.16 -3.46 16.42
CA THR A 65 9.98 -4.86 15.99
C THR A 65 9.81 -5.82 17.16
N GLU A 66 10.50 -5.59 18.29
CA GLU A 66 10.39 -6.43 19.47
C GLU A 66 9.05 -6.29 20.17
N GLN A 67 8.52 -5.07 20.25
CA GLN A 67 7.22 -4.78 20.87
C GLN A 67 6.03 -5.32 20.08
N SER A 68 6.21 -5.56 18.78
CA SER A 68 5.17 -6.05 17.88
C SER A 68 5.35 -7.52 17.50
N ALA A 69 6.41 -8.19 17.98
CA ALA A 69 6.66 -9.60 17.71
C ALA A 69 5.64 -10.50 18.40
N ILE A 70 5.32 -11.61 17.75
CA ILE A 70 4.40 -12.64 18.26
C ILE A 70 5.21 -13.83 18.71
N TYR A 71 4.86 -14.36 19.89
CA TYR A 71 5.48 -15.53 20.51
C TYR A 71 4.49 -16.68 20.75
N ASP A 72 3.20 -16.45 20.55
CA ASP A 72 2.17 -17.46 20.69
C ASP A 72 2.22 -18.46 19.53
N GLU A 73 2.38 -19.75 19.83
CA GLU A 73 2.55 -20.79 18.83
C GLU A 73 1.32 -20.93 17.91
N SER A 74 0.12 -20.70 18.43
CA SER A 74 -1.11 -20.79 17.64
C SER A 74 -1.19 -19.68 16.59
N LEU A 75 -0.75 -18.47 16.94
CA LEU A 75 -0.69 -17.33 16.04
C LEU A 75 0.44 -17.48 15.03
N LEU A 76 1.59 -18.01 15.46
CA LEU A 76 2.71 -18.32 14.56
C LEU A 76 2.32 -19.37 13.51
N SER A 77 1.52 -20.38 13.91
CA SER A 77 1.07 -21.45 13.01
C SER A 77 0.22 -20.96 11.83
N ILE A 78 -0.48 -19.84 11.99
CA ILE A 78 -1.25 -19.18 10.91
C ILE A 78 -0.44 -18.12 10.16
N GLY A 79 0.86 -18.02 10.41
CA GLY A 79 1.78 -17.09 9.75
C GLY A 79 1.76 -15.66 10.32
N LEU A 80 1.15 -15.42 11.50
CA LEU A 80 1.18 -14.14 12.18
C LEU A 80 2.45 -14.05 13.02
N THR A 81 3.49 -13.41 12.49
CA THR A 81 4.80 -13.29 13.13
C THR A 81 5.02 -11.92 13.78
N ASN A 82 4.31 -10.91 13.30
CA ASN A 82 4.47 -9.54 13.75
C ASN A 82 3.19 -8.72 13.53
N LEU A 83 2.77 -7.93 14.51
CA LEU A 83 1.58 -7.07 14.44
C LEU A 83 1.75 -5.82 13.56
N LYS A 84 2.94 -5.57 13.03
CA LYS A 84 3.19 -4.50 12.05
C LYS A 84 2.71 -4.87 10.65
N ASP A 85 2.64 -6.17 10.37
CA ASP A 85 2.22 -6.66 9.06
C ASP A 85 0.72 -6.45 8.87
N SER A 86 0.34 -6.16 7.64
CA SER A 86 -1.07 -6.15 7.27
C SER A 86 -1.59 -7.57 7.09
N LEU A 87 -2.89 -7.78 7.30
CA LEU A 87 -3.54 -9.05 6.94
C LEU A 87 -3.33 -9.38 5.46
N PHE A 88 -3.38 -8.37 4.57
CA PHE A 88 -3.12 -8.55 3.15
C PHE A 88 -1.76 -9.22 2.90
N GLU A 89 -0.70 -8.70 3.50
CA GLU A 89 0.65 -9.22 3.30
C GLU A 89 0.80 -10.64 3.86
N ARG A 90 0.24 -10.90 5.04
CA ARG A 90 0.25 -12.23 5.63
C ARG A 90 -0.47 -13.26 4.75
N LEU A 91 -1.68 -12.94 4.28
CA LEU A 91 -2.43 -13.81 3.39
C LEU A 91 -1.74 -13.98 2.02
N TYR A 92 -1.17 -12.92 1.48
CA TYR A 92 -0.39 -13.00 0.24
C TYR A 92 0.80 -13.97 0.39
N ARG A 93 1.56 -13.88 1.48
CA ARG A 93 2.67 -14.82 1.78
C ARG A 93 2.17 -16.26 1.88
N ASN A 94 1.07 -16.48 2.59
CA ASN A 94 0.47 -17.81 2.72
C ASN A 94 0.00 -18.37 1.37
N CYS A 95 -0.67 -17.57 0.55
CA CYS A 95 -1.13 -17.96 -0.79
C CYS A 95 0.03 -18.26 -1.75
N THR A 96 1.14 -17.52 -1.64
CA THR A 96 2.33 -17.77 -2.48
C THR A 96 3.10 -19.01 -2.05
N ALA A 97 3.05 -19.38 -0.78
CA ALA A 97 3.69 -20.59 -0.25
C ALA A 97 2.86 -21.86 -0.51
N THR A 98 1.59 -21.74 -0.87
CA THR A 98 0.67 -22.86 -1.13
C THR A 98 0.27 -22.92 -2.60
N VAL A 99 -0.36 -24.04 -3.01
CA VAL A 99 -0.89 -24.21 -4.38
C VAL A 99 -2.16 -23.37 -4.63
N HIS A 100 -2.76 -22.85 -3.57
CA HIS A 100 -3.99 -22.05 -3.68
C HIS A 100 -3.70 -20.64 -4.18
N ARG A 101 -4.10 -20.36 -5.42
CA ARG A 101 -3.98 -19.04 -6.04
C ARG A 101 -5.23 -18.21 -5.77
N SER A 102 -5.38 -17.73 -4.54
CA SER A 102 -6.45 -16.79 -4.18
C SER A 102 -6.00 -15.33 -4.34
N TYR A 103 -5.01 -15.08 -5.19
CA TYR A 103 -4.49 -13.73 -5.48
C TYR A 103 -4.19 -13.55 -6.96
N ASP A 104 -4.28 -12.31 -7.40
CA ASP A 104 -3.87 -11.91 -8.75
C ASP A 104 -3.24 -10.50 -8.70
N MET A 105 -2.57 -10.09 -9.77
CA MET A 105 -1.93 -8.80 -9.90
C MET A 105 -2.52 -8.02 -11.06
N LEU A 106 -3.02 -6.82 -10.77
CA LEU A 106 -3.43 -5.87 -11.81
C LEU A 106 -2.19 -5.26 -12.45
N CYS A 107 -1.92 -5.65 -13.69
CA CYS A 107 -0.72 -5.23 -14.42
C CYS A 107 -0.90 -3.95 -15.23
N ARG A 108 -2.14 -3.53 -15.51
CA ARG A 108 -2.41 -2.32 -16.31
C ARG A 108 -2.48 -1.10 -15.40
N GLN A 109 -1.69 -0.08 -15.72
CA GLN A 109 -1.68 1.19 -14.97
C GLN A 109 -1.98 2.37 -15.90
N GLY A 110 -2.82 3.30 -15.43
CA GLY A 110 -3.18 4.54 -16.13
C GLY A 110 -2.59 5.81 -15.52
N ARG A 111 -1.83 5.70 -14.43
CA ARG A 111 -1.37 6.85 -13.65
C ARG A 111 -0.09 7.48 -14.19
N MET A 112 0.93 6.68 -14.41
CA MET A 112 2.28 7.16 -14.68
C MET A 112 2.65 7.02 -16.15
N HIS A 113 3.44 8.00 -16.66
CA HIS A 113 4.15 7.83 -17.92
C HIS A 113 5.15 6.66 -17.81
N PRO A 114 5.40 5.88 -18.88
CA PRO A 114 6.31 4.73 -18.83
C PRO A 114 7.71 5.06 -18.29
N GLU A 115 8.28 6.20 -18.65
CA GLU A 115 9.60 6.65 -18.16
C GLU A 115 9.61 6.85 -16.65
N VAL A 116 8.56 7.45 -16.09
CA VAL A 116 8.41 7.66 -14.64
C VAL A 116 8.21 6.33 -13.92
N ALA A 117 7.45 5.42 -14.51
CA ALA A 117 7.19 4.09 -13.95
C ALA A 117 8.37 3.13 -14.06
N LEU A 118 9.34 3.39 -14.94
CA LEU A 118 10.37 2.43 -15.35
C LEU A 118 11.14 1.83 -14.18
N PHE A 119 11.63 2.69 -13.28
CA PHE A 119 12.40 2.23 -12.12
C PHE A 119 11.53 1.34 -11.21
N ALA A 120 10.37 1.83 -10.79
CA ALA A 120 9.46 1.08 -9.92
C ALA A 120 9.03 -0.23 -10.55
N ASN A 121 8.70 -0.22 -11.86
CA ASN A 121 8.29 -1.40 -12.59
C ASN A 121 9.37 -2.48 -12.59
N ARG A 122 10.62 -2.11 -12.84
CA ARG A 122 11.75 -3.07 -12.82
C ARG A 122 12.11 -3.54 -11.42
N ALA A 123 12.20 -2.60 -10.47
CA ALA A 123 12.67 -2.90 -9.12
C ALA A 123 11.67 -3.71 -8.28
N PHE A 124 10.36 -3.47 -8.44
CA PHE A 124 9.34 -4.00 -7.54
C PHE A 124 8.32 -4.90 -8.22
N TYR A 125 8.05 -4.69 -9.53
CA TYR A 125 6.97 -5.40 -10.24
C TYR A 125 7.46 -6.35 -11.33
N GLY A 126 8.77 -6.58 -11.42
CA GLY A 126 9.36 -7.52 -12.37
C GLY A 126 9.08 -7.16 -13.84
N GLY A 127 8.93 -5.89 -14.17
CA GLY A 127 8.63 -5.41 -15.51
C GLY A 127 7.20 -5.64 -15.98
N ARG A 128 6.29 -6.06 -15.10
CA ARG A 128 4.92 -6.48 -15.47
C ARG A 128 3.91 -5.34 -15.61
N LEU A 129 4.23 -4.13 -15.18
CA LEU A 129 3.32 -2.99 -15.33
C LEU A 129 3.28 -2.51 -16.77
N ILE A 130 2.08 -2.43 -17.33
CA ILE A 130 1.81 -2.04 -18.71
C ILE A 130 0.97 -0.77 -18.72
N PRO A 131 1.39 0.30 -19.41
CA PRO A 131 0.56 1.49 -19.58
C PRO A 131 -0.68 1.19 -20.38
N VAL A 132 -1.82 1.83 -20.05
CA VAL A 132 -3.07 1.64 -20.79
C VAL A 132 -3.19 2.54 -22.02
N GLY A 133 -2.21 3.41 -22.27
CA GLY A 133 -2.16 4.28 -23.45
C GLY A 133 -3.02 5.54 -23.34
N LEU A 134 -3.20 6.06 -22.13
CA LEU A 134 -3.84 7.36 -21.93
C LEU A 134 -2.98 8.50 -22.52
N PRO A 135 -3.57 9.65 -22.93
CA PRO A 135 -2.83 10.74 -23.59
C PRO A 135 -1.53 11.12 -22.89
N HIS A 136 -1.55 11.35 -21.58
CA HIS A 136 -0.37 11.70 -20.80
C HIS A 136 0.68 10.58 -20.69
N GLN A 137 0.35 9.35 -21.08
CA GLN A 137 1.29 8.22 -21.10
C GLN A 137 1.99 8.04 -22.44
N ILE A 138 1.44 8.62 -23.52
CA ILE A 138 1.96 8.48 -24.90
C ILE A 138 2.50 9.78 -25.47
N GLU A 139 2.23 10.92 -24.84
CA GLU A 139 2.79 12.21 -25.23
C GLU A 139 4.30 12.19 -25.17
N SER A 140 4.96 12.53 -26.26
CA SER A 140 6.40 12.82 -26.28
C SER A 140 6.64 14.30 -25.97
N SER A 141 7.64 14.60 -25.17
CA SER A 141 8.11 15.97 -24.96
C SER A 141 9.62 16.00 -25.16
N ASP A 142 10.05 16.68 -26.16
CA ASP A 142 11.47 16.89 -26.43
C ASP A 142 12.08 17.96 -25.50
N THR A 143 11.23 18.70 -24.82
CA THR A 143 11.63 19.90 -24.03
C THR A 143 11.75 19.63 -22.53
N ILE A 144 11.08 18.62 -21.99
CA ILE A 144 11.03 18.36 -20.54
C ILE A 144 11.42 16.92 -20.25
N CYS A 145 12.51 16.72 -19.50
CA CYS A 145 12.86 15.44 -18.95
C CYS A 145 11.84 15.04 -17.86
N ARG A 146 11.09 13.96 -18.09
CA ARG A 146 10.01 13.49 -17.18
C ARG A 146 10.53 12.92 -15.87
N LEU A 147 11.77 12.47 -15.85
CA LEU A 147 12.46 11.96 -14.67
C LEU A 147 13.92 12.41 -14.71
N ALA A 148 14.30 13.25 -13.77
CA ALA A 148 15.68 13.71 -13.61
C ALA A 148 16.09 13.65 -12.13
N PHE A 149 17.34 13.33 -11.89
CA PHE A 149 17.92 13.36 -10.56
C PHE A 149 18.75 14.64 -10.39
N TYR A 150 18.39 15.44 -9.41
CA TYR A 150 19.13 16.65 -9.03
C TYR A 150 19.77 16.42 -7.65
N PRO A 151 21.09 16.26 -7.59
CA PRO A 151 21.76 16.05 -6.31
C PRO A 151 21.67 17.31 -5.44
N SER A 152 21.29 17.16 -4.19
CA SER A 152 21.34 18.21 -3.18
C SER A 152 22.43 17.92 -2.15
N VAL A 153 22.93 18.98 -1.51
CA VAL A 153 23.89 18.86 -0.42
C VAL A 153 23.12 18.85 0.90
N PRO A 154 23.37 17.88 1.81
CA PRO A 154 22.79 17.91 3.13
C PRO A 154 23.12 19.20 3.87
N GLU A 155 22.14 19.79 4.53
CA GLU A 155 22.39 20.98 5.36
C GLU A 155 23.19 20.63 6.61
N LYS A 156 23.96 21.60 7.11
CA LYS A 156 24.81 21.40 8.30
C LYS A 156 23.96 21.06 9.54
N ALA A 157 24.58 20.34 10.46
CA ALA A 157 23.98 19.99 11.75
C ALA A 157 23.39 21.23 12.46
N GLY A 158 22.12 21.16 12.83
CA GLY A 158 21.36 22.26 13.46
C GLY A 158 20.17 22.76 12.64
N ALA A 159 20.12 22.46 11.33
CA ALA A 159 18.91 22.70 10.53
C ALA A 159 17.81 21.69 10.90
N SER A 160 16.56 22.09 10.72
CA SER A 160 15.42 21.18 10.93
C SER A 160 15.52 19.98 9.96
N ALA A 161 15.37 18.76 10.47
CA ALA A 161 15.34 17.54 9.65
C ALA A 161 14.22 17.52 8.57
N LYS A 162 13.31 18.50 8.63
CA LYS A 162 12.18 18.64 7.70
C LYS A 162 12.34 19.74 6.67
N ILE A 163 13.46 20.46 6.69
CA ILE A 163 13.72 21.62 5.83
C ILE A 163 15.08 21.43 5.16
N ASN A 164 15.12 21.57 3.83
CA ASN A 164 16.34 21.61 3.04
C ASN A 164 16.24 22.81 2.06
N TYR A 165 16.93 23.91 2.38
CA TYR A 165 16.92 25.11 1.56
C TYR A 165 17.61 24.91 0.19
N SER A 166 18.59 24.01 0.11
CA SER A 166 19.24 23.66 -1.16
C SER A 166 18.24 22.99 -2.10
N GLU A 167 17.44 22.06 -1.62
CA GLU A 167 16.39 21.42 -2.41
C GLU A 167 15.29 22.40 -2.80
N ALA A 168 14.84 23.24 -1.86
CA ALA A 168 13.83 24.25 -2.13
C ALA A 168 14.27 25.23 -3.24
N ARG A 169 15.55 25.61 -3.27
CA ARG A 169 16.12 26.45 -4.33
C ARG A 169 16.13 25.76 -5.67
N ILE A 170 16.57 24.49 -5.72
CA ILE A 170 16.56 23.69 -6.96
C ILE A 170 15.12 23.60 -7.51
N VAL A 171 14.13 23.34 -6.65
CA VAL A 171 12.72 23.27 -7.06
C VAL A 171 12.23 24.61 -7.61
N ALA A 172 12.56 25.73 -6.95
CA ALA A 172 12.19 27.06 -7.41
C ALA A 172 12.81 27.42 -8.76
N ASP A 173 14.12 27.11 -8.94
CA ASP A 173 14.85 27.36 -10.21
C ASP A 173 14.28 26.50 -11.35
N LEU A 174 13.90 25.26 -11.08
CA LEU A 174 13.26 24.38 -12.06
C LEU A 174 11.86 24.87 -12.42
N ALA A 175 11.04 25.25 -11.45
CA ALA A 175 9.73 25.82 -11.71
C ALA A 175 9.79 27.06 -12.60
N ALA A 176 10.72 27.98 -12.31
CA ALA A 176 10.93 29.20 -13.12
C ALA A 176 11.41 28.95 -14.57
N ARG A 177 11.96 27.76 -14.86
CA ARG A 177 12.36 27.37 -16.23
C ARG A 177 11.25 26.72 -17.03
N ILE A 178 10.25 26.16 -16.34
CA ILE A 178 9.13 25.46 -16.95
C ILE A 178 7.98 26.43 -17.27
N TYR A 179 7.86 27.50 -16.49
CA TYR A 179 6.88 28.59 -16.69
C TYR A 179 7.54 29.80 -17.40
#